data_f5a9b4f8d1b3e9fd2549eea961b4835f
#
_entry.id   f5a9b4f8d1b3e9fd2549eea961b4835f
#
_cell.length_a   1.000
_cell.length_b   1.000
_cell.length_c   1.000
_cell.angle_alpha   90.00
_cell.angle_beta   90.00
_cell.angle_gamma   90.00
#
_symmetry.space_group_name_H-M   'P 1'
#
loop_
_entity.id
_entity.type
_entity.pdbx_description
1 polymer ?
#
loop_
_entity_poly.entity_id
_entity_poly.type
_entity_poly.pdbx_seq_one_letter_code
_entity_poly.pdbx_strand_id
1 'polypeptide(L)'
;MNKKIMLLTAAFVLTILLSACGNNGTSEANGKATLTLYSTMSNSGERKAFEEVIREFEKEHPHIRIDANFPGNSYEDMIRVKMGANDMPDLFDTHGWAKLRYSEYVADLKEMDWVKQLDPSLDQILKDQAGKVYAYPLNHAKDGLSFNANLLKDYDIEVPRTLDELKSALLTVKEKSKGEVVPLWIPGGDNSNIAQVFDELATPLLITDPKHQYGKELENGSFDWSHYTPLAQFMKELKDQDLLNKDVLTAKLSQAPELMAQNKIAFTFVGGSLGPEASELNQSIKVGTIPVPAIHEGDEQSWIGGERFTVAAWKDSKHLKEAKQFIDFLAKPENAEKIAEGTSSEAALTHVKARNYYSTFYDQYEQVKIEPYFDRKYLPSGMWAVMATTGQELLAGSITPEQLSKKMEEEYKRLKKQ
;
A
#
# COMPACT_ATOMS: atom_id res chain seq x y z
N MET A 1 -50.20 -31.20 -45.09
CA MET A 1 -49.50 -29.93 -44.73
C MET A 1 -48.26 -29.87 -45.59
N ASN A 2 -48.20 -28.90 -46.51
CA ASN A 2 -47.28 -28.90 -47.65
C ASN A 2 -45.80 -28.56 -47.25
N LYS A 3 -44.89 -29.41 -47.69
CA LYS A 3 -43.39 -29.21 -47.50
C LYS A 3 -42.89 -27.86 -47.96
N LYS A 4 -43.62 -27.10 -48.75
CA LYS A 4 -43.26 -25.74 -49.20
C LYS A 4 -43.51 -24.65 -48.15
N ILE A 5 -44.40 -24.85 -47.18
CA ILE A 5 -44.67 -23.91 -46.08
C ILE A 5 -43.62 -24.05 -44.99
N MET A 6 -43.06 -25.26 -44.83
CA MET A 6 -42.00 -25.53 -43.82
C MET A 6 -40.63 -24.98 -44.21
N LEU A 7 -40.36 -24.76 -45.52
CA LEU A 7 -39.11 -24.11 -45.99
C LEU A 7 -39.14 -22.60 -45.91
N LEU A 8 -40.31 -21.95 -45.96
CA LEU A 8 -40.44 -20.50 -45.81
C LEU A 8 -40.34 -20.05 -44.34
N THR A 9 -40.79 -20.87 -43.39
CA THR A 9 -40.66 -20.60 -41.94
C THR A 9 -39.21 -20.81 -41.45
N ALA A 10 -38.47 -21.73 -42.05
CA ALA A 10 -37.06 -21.93 -41.70
C ALA A 10 -36.15 -20.81 -42.22
N ALA A 11 -36.45 -20.20 -43.36
CA ALA A 11 -35.70 -19.08 -43.92
C ALA A 11 -35.92 -17.76 -43.15
N PHE A 12 -37.08 -17.56 -42.51
CA PHE A 12 -37.39 -16.35 -41.73
C PHE A 12 -36.81 -16.37 -40.32
N VAL A 13 -36.57 -17.57 -39.73
CA VAL A 13 -35.90 -17.70 -38.42
C VAL A 13 -34.40 -17.60 -38.54
N LEU A 14 -33.80 -17.90 -39.69
CA LEU A 14 -32.36 -17.83 -39.89
C LEU A 14 -31.86 -16.37 -40.14
N THR A 15 -32.74 -15.46 -40.57
CA THR A 15 -32.41 -14.04 -40.78
C THR A 15 -32.47 -13.21 -39.49
N ILE A 16 -33.07 -13.71 -38.40
CA ILE A 16 -33.11 -13.02 -37.10
C ILE A 16 -31.90 -13.36 -36.23
N LEU A 17 -31.16 -14.42 -36.53
CA LEU A 17 -29.97 -14.83 -35.76
C LEU A 17 -28.66 -14.18 -36.25
N LEU A 18 -28.67 -13.43 -37.34
CA LEU A 18 -27.48 -12.73 -37.86
C LEU A 18 -27.40 -11.26 -37.48
N SER A 19 -28.38 -10.73 -36.73
CA SER A 19 -28.38 -9.35 -36.27
C SER A 19 -27.89 -9.18 -34.79
N ALA A 20 -27.42 -10.27 -34.15
CA ALA A 20 -27.01 -10.24 -32.74
C ALA A 20 -25.47 -10.26 -32.51
N CYS A 21 -24.69 -10.14 -33.58
CA CYS A 21 -23.23 -10.01 -33.46
C CYS A 21 -22.77 -8.72 -34.13
N GLY A 22 -22.88 -7.61 -33.40
CA GLY A 22 -22.36 -6.35 -33.87
C GLY A 22 -22.85 -5.18 -33.02
N ASN A 23 -22.35 -5.04 -31.83
CA ASN A 23 -22.01 -3.75 -31.22
C ASN A 23 -21.67 -3.93 -29.72
N ASN A 24 -20.47 -4.41 -29.40
CA ASN A 24 -19.83 -4.03 -28.14
C ASN A 24 -19.18 -2.64 -28.34
N GLY A 25 -19.94 -1.70 -28.85
CA GLY A 25 -19.71 -0.31 -28.64
C GLY A 25 -20.37 0.05 -27.32
N THR A 26 -19.60 0.35 -26.28
CA THR A 26 -20.09 1.12 -25.14
C THR A 26 -20.81 2.34 -25.70
N SER A 27 -22.14 2.33 -25.62
CA SER A 27 -22.99 3.44 -26.05
C SER A 27 -22.54 4.64 -25.23
N GLU A 28 -22.01 5.68 -25.92
CA GLU A 28 -21.97 7.04 -25.39
C GLU A 28 -23.39 7.48 -25.10
N ALA A 29 -23.90 7.11 -23.93
CA ALA A 29 -25.20 7.54 -23.47
C ALA A 29 -25.10 9.05 -23.22
N ASN A 30 -25.68 9.83 -24.10
CA ASN A 30 -25.82 11.28 -24.01
C ASN A 30 -24.55 12.14 -24.19
N GLY A 31 -23.56 11.73 -24.99
CA GLY A 31 -22.38 12.55 -25.26
C GLY A 31 -21.47 12.79 -24.05
N LYS A 32 -21.56 11.93 -23.00
CA LYS A 32 -20.72 11.96 -21.82
C LYS A 32 -19.61 10.93 -21.95
N ALA A 33 -18.36 11.35 -21.70
CA ALA A 33 -17.25 10.43 -21.53
C ALA A 33 -17.38 9.72 -20.18
N THR A 34 -17.30 8.38 -20.16
CA THR A 34 -17.24 7.61 -18.91
C THR A 34 -15.85 7.03 -18.76
N LEU A 35 -15.13 7.46 -17.72
CA LEU A 35 -13.81 6.96 -17.37
C LEU A 35 -13.96 5.82 -16.37
N THR A 36 -13.38 4.67 -16.70
CA THR A 36 -13.23 3.57 -15.73
C THR A 36 -12.03 3.84 -14.82
N LEU A 37 -12.24 3.74 -13.51
CA LEU A 37 -11.20 3.91 -12.50
C LEU A 37 -11.14 2.69 -11.58
N TYR A 38 -9.94 2.14 -11.39
CA TYR A 38 -9.69 1.05 -10.45
C TYR A 38 -8.72 1.52 -9.36
N SER A 39 -9.11 1.39 -8.09
CA SER A 39 -8.31 1.79 -6.93
C SER A 39 -8.15 0.66 -5.92
N THR A 40 -7.00 0.62 -5.27
CA THR A 40 -6.69 -0.31 -4.18
C THR A 40 -7.29 0.09 -2.84
N MET A 41 -7.87 1.29 -2.72
CA MET A 41 -8.52 1.74 -1.49
C MET A 41 -9.59 0.76 -1.04
N SER A 42 -9.43 0.18 0.14
CA SER A 42 -10.37 -0.81 0.71
C SER A 42 -11.11 -0.30 1.94
N ASN A 43 -10.52 0.63 2.69
CA ASN A 43 -11.11 1.24 3.87
C ASN A 43 -12.24 2.20 3.50
N SER A 44 -13.32 2.18 4.28
CA SER A 44 -14.51 3.01 4.01
C SER A 44 -14.26 4.51 4.16
N GLY A 45 -13.41 4.92 5.11
CA GLY A 45 -13.05 6.33 5.32
C GLY A 45 -12.20 6.88 4.17
N GLU A 46 -11.17 6.14 3.77
CA GLU A 46 -10.30 6.49 2.64
C GLU A 46 -11.11 6.64 1.34
N ARG A 47 -11.98 5.66 1.06
CA ARG A 47 -12.87 5.69 -0.12
C ARG A 47 -13.81 6.88 -0.09
N LYS A 48 -14.39 7.20 1.07
CA LYS A 48 -15.34 8.32 1.20
C LYS A 48 -14.72 9.64 0.76
N ALA A 49 -13.50 9.96 1.22
CA ALA A 49 -12.79 11.17 0.82
C ALA A 49 -12.53 11.22 -0.69
N PHE A 50 -12.07 10.11 -1.26
CA PHE A 50 -11.81 10.02 -2.71
C PHE A 50 -13.11 10.12 -3.54
N GLU A 51 -14.17 9.42 -3.14
CA GLU A 51 -15.49 9.50 -3.79
C GLU A 51 -16.13 10.89 -3.68
N GLU A 52 -15.83 11.65 -2.62
CA GLU A 52 -16.27 13.06 -2.52
C GLU A 52 -15.59 13.93 -3.58
N VAL A 53 -14.28 13.78 -3.76
CA VAL A 53 -13.53 14.49 -4.80
C VAL A 53 -14.00 14.08 -6.20
N ILE A 54 -14.30 12.81 -6.43
CA ILE A 54 -14.91 12.33 -7.69
C ILE A 54 -16.24 13.06 -7.95
N ARG A 55 -17.13 13.14 -6.97
CA ARG A 55 -18.43 13.83 -7.12
C ARG A 55 -18.27 15.34 -7.41
N GLU A 56 -17.28 15.98 -6.79
CA GLU A 56 -16.96 17.38 -7.06
C GLU A 56 -16.45 17.57 -8.48
N PHE A 57 -15.59 16.67 -8.97
CA PHE A 57 -15.13 16.68 -10.36
C PHE A 57 -16.30 16.54 -11.34
N GLU A 58 -17.18 15.55 -11.14
CA GLU A 58 -18.34 15.32 -12.01
C GLU A 58 -19.31 16.52 -12.03
N LYS A 59 -19.41 17.26 -10.92
CA LYS A 59 -20.20 18.49 -10.84
C LYS A 59 -19.59 19.63 -11.65
N GLU A 60 -18.26 19.80 -11.60
CA GLU A 60 -17.54 20.82 -12.39
C GLU A 60 -17.45 20.41 -13.87
N HIS A 61 -17.43 19.10 -14.17
CA HIS A 61 -17.29 18.55 -15.51
C HIS A 61 -18.48 17.64 -15.89
N PRO A 62 -19.69 18.20 -16.10
CA PRO A 62 -20.93 17.41 -16.24
C PRO A 62 -20.96 16.51 -17.48
N HIS A 63 -20.01 16.68 -18.38
CA HIS A 63 -19.81 15.84 -19.57
C HIS A 63 -18.85 14.65 -19.34
N ILE A 64 -18.26 14.52 -18.13
CA ILE A 64 -17.39 13.41 -17.75
C ILE A 64 -18.02 12.71 -16.55
N ARG A 65 -17.98 11.38 -16.55
CA ARG A 65 -18.36 10.52 -15.45
C ARG A 65 -17.18 9.63 -15.07
N ILE A 66 -16.99 9.37 -13.78
CA ILE A 66 -16.02 8.41 -13.26
C ILE A 66 -16.76 7.16 -12.76
N ASP A 67 -16.50 6.02 -13.37
CA ASP A 67 -16.96 4.71 -12.90
C ASP A 67 -15.87 4.07 -12.03
N ALA A 68 -15.91 4.38 -10.73
CA ALA A 68 -14.89 3.99 -9.77
C ALA A 68 -15.16 2.60 -9.20
N ASN A 69 -14.17 1.72 -9.29
CA ASN A 69 -14.17 0.35 -8.81
C ASN A 69 -13.11 0.17 -7.71
N PHE A 70 -13.51 -0.45 -6.60
CA PHE A 70 -12.67 -0.72 -5.44
C PHE A 70 -12.64 -2.23 -5.14
N PRO A 71 -11.87 -3.03 -5.91
CA PRO A 71 -11.90 -4.49 -5.82
C PRO A 71 -11.32 -5.08 -4.52
N GLY A 72 -10.70 -4.24 -3.68
CA GLY A 72 -10.03 -4.70 -2.46
C GLY A 72 -8.94 -5.73 -2.77
N ASN A 73 -8.94 -6.86 -2.07
CA ASN A 73 -7.91 -7.91 -2.21
C ASN A 73 -7.84 -8.55 -3.62
N SER A 74 -8.87 -8.37 -4.45
CA SER A 74 -8.88 -8.89 -5.83
C SER A 74 -8.22 -7.94 -6.84
N TYR A 75 -7.78 -6.76 -6.42
CA TYR A 75 -7.22 -5.73 -7.31
C TYR A 75 -6.08 -6.25 -8.18
N GLU A 76 -5.08 -6.87 -7.56
CA GLU A 76 -3.87 -7.34 -8.25
C GLU A 76 -4.17 -8.41 -9.31
N ASP A 77 -5.09 -9.31 -9.02
CA ASP A 77 -5.49 -10.35 -9.98
C ASP A 77 -6.30 -9.76 -11.13
N MET A 78 -7.23 -8.85 -10.83
CA MET A 78 -8.04 -8.19 -11.86
C MET A 78 -7.18 -7.33 -12.79
N ILE A 79 -6.27 -6.52 -12.25
CA ILE A 79 -5.44 -5.65 -13.07
C ILE A 79 -4.46 -6.46 -13.93
N ARG A 80 -3.94 -7.60 -13.43
CA ARG A 80 -3.08 -8.51 -14.20
C ARG A 80 -3.80 -9.12 -15.40
N VAL A 81 -5.05 -9.52 -15.22
CA VAL A 81 -5.89 -10.04 -16.33
C VAL A 81 -6.09 -8.94 -17.37
N LYS A 82 -6.39 -7.71 -16.96
CA LYS A 82 -6.56 -6.57 -17.87
C LYS A 82 -5.27 -6.20 -18.60
N MET A 83 -4.12 -6.24 -17.92
CA MET A 83 -2.80 -6.06 -18.54
C MET A 83 -2.58 -7.09 -19.65
N GLY A 84 -2.81 -8.37 -19.35
CA GLY A 84 -2.63 -9.45 -20.33
C GLY A 84 -3.55 -9.35 -21.55
N ALA A 85 -4.73 -8.75 -21.37
CA ALA A 85 -5.69 -8.49 -22.45
C ALA A 85 -5.42 -7.16 -23.20
N ASN A 86 -4.49 -6.33 -22.73
CA ASN A 86 -4.29 -4.93 -23.14
C ASN A 86 -5.61 -4.13 -23.11
N ASP A 87 -6.41 -4.34 -22.06
CA ASP A 87 -7.71 -3.72 -21.81
C ASP A 87 -7.72 -3.09 -20.41
N MET A 88 -6.81 -2.16 -20.20
CA MET A 88 -6.65 -1.46 -18.91
C MET A 88 -7.82 -0.50 -18.67
N PRO A 89 -8.18 -0.23 -17.39
CA PRO A 89 -9.07 0.89 -17.09
C PRO A 89 -8.41 2.22 -17.49
N ASP A 90 -9.22 3.23 -17.79
CA ASP A 90 -8.72 4.57 -18.19
C ASP A 90 -7.81 5.17 -17.12
N LEU A 91 -8.17 4.93 -15.86
CA LEU A 91 -7.46 5.35 -14.66
C LEU A 91 -7.27 4.16 -13.72
N PHE A 92 -6.09 4.02 -13.14
CA PHE A 92 -5.83 2.92 -12.21
C PHE A 92 -4.73 3.25 -11.20
N ASP A 93 -4.82 2.60 -10.06
CA ASP A 93 -3.81 2.68 -9.01
C ASP A 93 -2.60 1.81 -9.36
N THR A 94 -1.42 2.37 -9.30
CA THR A 94 -0.17 1.63 -9.52
C THR A 94 0.40 1.02 -8.25
N HIS A 95 -0.12 1.42 -7.11
CA HIS A 95 0.19 0.86 -5.79
C HIS A 95 1.70 0.67 -5.57
N GLY A 96 2.52 1.70 -5.85
CA GLY A 96 3.96 1.65 -5.71
C GLY A 96 4.74 0.97 -6.85
N TRP A 97 4.06 0.43 -7.84
CA TRP A 97 4.68 -0.31 -8.93
C TRP A 97 4.65 0.42 -10.29
N ALA A 98 4.38 1.74 -10.26
CA ALA A 98 4.21 2.55 -11.46
C ALA A 98 5.33 2.35 -12.50
N LYS A 99 6.57 2.38 -12.03
CA LYS A 99 7.77 2.27 -12.85
C LYS A 99 8.12 0.81 -13.20
N LEU A 100 8.06 -0.10 -12.22
CA LEU A 100 8.56 -1.46 -12.39
C LEU A 100 7.56 -2.42 -13.06
N ARG A 101 6.26 -2.19 -12.87
CA ARG A 101 5.21 -3.09 -13.36
C ARG A 101 4.37 -2.49 -14.48
N TYR A 102 4.07 -1.19 -14.38
CA TYR A 102 3.08 -0.56 -15.23
C TYR A 102 3.67 0.39 -16.28
N SER A 103 5.01 0.52 -16.38
CA SER A 103 5.69 1.48 -17.25
C SER A 103 5.22 1.45 -18.70
N GLU A 104 4.91 0.25 -19.23
CA GLU A 104 4.45 0.04 -20.61
C GLU A 104 2.97 0.41 -20.84
N TYR A 105 2.21 0.58 -19.76
CA TYR A 105 0.76 0.82 -19.83
C TYR A 105 0.39 2.27 -19.55
N VAL A 106 1.24 3.02 -18.84
CA VAL A 106 0.90 4.37 -18.35
C VAL A 106 1.34 5.46 -19.31
N ALA A 107 0.51 6.48 -19.42
CA ALA A 107 0.84 7.72 -20.12
C ALA A 107 1.92 8.51 -19.37
N ASP A 108 2.71 9.29 -20.10
CA ASP A 108 3.64 10.24 -19.49
C ASP A 108 2.88 11.47 -18.98
N LEU A 109 3.08 11.79 -17.69
CA LEU A 109 2.44 12.91 -17.00
C LEU A 109 3.42 14.08 -16.76
N LYS A 110 4.66 14.03 -17.27
CA LYS A 110 5.72 15.00 -16.97
C LYS A 110 5.40 16.46 -17.28
N GLU A 111 4.50 16.70 -18.24
CA GLU A 111 4.11 18.06 -18.65
C GLU A 111 2.98 18.66 -17.77
N MET A 112 2.47 17.91 -16.79
CA MET A 112 1.43 18.40 -15.90
C MET A 112 2.00 19.35 -14.84
N ASP A 113 1.29 20.43 -14.53
CA ASP A 113 1.81 21.53 -13.70
C ASP A 113 2.16 21.10 -12.27
N TRP A 114 1.42 20.16 -11.70
CA TRP A 114 1.66 19.63 -10.36
C TRP A 114 3.00 18.88 -10.20
N VAL A 115 3.60 18.41 -11.29
CA VAL A 115 4.88 17.67 -11.27
C VAL A 115 6.01 18.48 -10.63
N LYS A 116 5.97 19.80 -10.75
CA LYS A 116 6.96 20.71 -10.13
C LYS A 116 6.77 20.85 -8.62
N GLN A 117 5.62 20.40 -8.11
CA GLN A 117 5.25 20.49 -6.70
C GLN A 117 5.32 19.12 -6.01
N LEU A 118 5.69 18.07 -6.76
CA LEU A 118 5.81 16.72 -6.20
C LEU A 118 6.91 16.68 -5.16
N ASP A 119 6.66 15.99 -4.04
CA ASP A 119 7.66 15.77 -3.02
C ASP A 119 8.88 15.01 -3.61
N PRO A 120 10.10 15.56 -3.48
CA PRO A 120 11.30 14.96 -4.09
C PRO A 120 11.60 13.52 -3.65
N SER A 121 11.15 13.10 -2.46
CA SER A 121 11.33 11.72 -1.98
C SER A 121 10.61 10.70 -2.86
N LEU A 122 9.54 11.12 -3.57
CA LEU A 122 8.77 10.29 -4.49
C LEU A 122 9.41 10.14 -5.88
N ASP A 123 10.42 10.94 -6.21
CA ASP A 123 11.04 10.95 -7.54
C ASP A 123 11.63 9.59 -7.92
N GLN A 124 12.26 8.89 -6.98
CA GLN A 124 12.86 7.58 -7.24
C GLN A 124 11.86 6.52 -7.71
N ILE A 125 10.60 6.64 -7.26
CA ILE A 125 9.54 5.66 -7.49
C ILE A 125 8.69 6.07 -8.70
N LEU A 126 8.39 7.38 -8.83
CA LEU A 126 7.45 7.90 -9.82
C LEU A 126 8.09 8.48 -11.08
N LYS A 127 9.41 8.72 -11.08
CA LYS A 127 10.12 9.28 -12.25
C LYS A 127 11.24 8.38 -12.74
N ASP A 128 11.49 8.40 -14.02
CA ASP A 128 12.70 7.79 -14.60
C ASP A 128 13.78 8.83 -14.92
N GLN A 129 14.91 8.32 -15.43
CA GLN A 129 16.05 9.18 -15.79
C GLN A 129 15.76 10.10 -16.99
N ALA A 130 14.77 9.78 -17.82
CA ALA A 130 14.32 10.60 -18.94
C ALA A 130 13.29 11.66 -18.50
N GLY A 131 12.89 11.67 -17.23
CA GLY A 131 11.93 12.59 -16.64
C GLY A 131 10.48 12.19 -16.87
N LYS A 132 10.18 10.99 -17.42
CA LYS A 132 8.81 10.49 -17.51
C LYS A 132 8.23 10.35 -16.09
N VAL A 133 7.01 10.86 -15.90
CA VAL A 133 6.23 10.70 -14.65
C VAL A 133 5.10 9.70 -14.89
N TYR A 134 5.08 8.65 -14.09
CA TYR A 134 4.27 7.46 -14.33
C TYR A 134 2.87 7.52 -13.73
N ALA A 135 2.69 8.21 -12.61
CA ALA A 135 1.40 8.33 -11.92
C ALA A 135 1.36 9.59 -11.06
N TYR A 136 0.14 10.04 -10.73
CA TYR A 136 -0.10 11.04 -9.68
C TYR A 136 -0.26 10.35 -8.33
N PRO A 137 0.54 10.68 -7.32
CA PRO A 137 0.36 10.15 -5.96
C PRO A 137 -0.77 10.91 -5.25
N LEU A 138 -1.75 10.17 -4.75
CA LEU A 138 -2.88 10.74 -4.00
C LEU A 138 -2.47 11.17 -2.59
N ASN A 139 -1.44 10.56 -2.05
CA ASN A 139 -0.90 10.83 -0.72
C ASN A 139 0.56 10.40 -0.60
N HIS A 140 1.18 10.77 0.50
CA HIS A 140 2.53 10.40 0.87
C HIS A 140 2.48 9.62 2.19
N ALA A 141 2.75 8.31 2.13
CA ALA A 141 2.76 7.45 3.31
C ALA A 141 4.01 7.67 4.16
N LYS A 142 3.82 7.62 5.47
CA LYS A 142 4.87 7.52 6.49
C LYS A 142 4.48 6.37 7.41
N ASP A 143 4.85 5.16 7.01
CA ASP A 143 4.61 3.95 7.79
C ASP A 143 5.74 3.76 8.80
N GLY A 144 5.40 3.18 9.93
CA GLY A 144 6.30 2.92 11.03
C GLY A 144 5.59 2.17 12.15
N LEU A 145 6.09 2.31 13.37
CA LEU A 145 5.56 1.58 14.50
C LEU A 145 4.44 2.38 15.18
N SER A 146 3.22 1.87 15.11
CA SER A 146 2.07 2.38 15.86
C SER A 146 2.05 1.84 17.28
N PHE A 147 1.61 2.66 18.24
CA PHE A 147 1.58 2.28 19.65
C PHE A 147 0.36 2.85 20.39
N ASN A 148 -0.03 2.15 21.46
CA ASN A 148 -1.06 2.60 22.38
C ASN A 148 -0.45 3.50 23.45
N ALA A 149 -0.62 4.83 23.32
CA ALA A 149 -0.03 5.79 24.23
C ALA A 149 -0.60 5.70 25.66
N ASN A 150 -1.82 5.21 25.83
CA ASN A 150 -2.40 4.99 27.13
C ASN A 150 -1.65 3.88 27.89
N LEU A 151 -1.43 2.73 27.22
CA LEU A 151 -0.70 1.60 27.81
C LEU A 151 0.75 1.94 28.11
N LEU A 152 1.44 2.66 27.21
CA LEU A 152 2.81 3.06 27.45
C LEU A 152 2.90 3.94 28.69
N LYS A 153 1.99 4.90 28.84
CA LYS A 153 1.90 5.74 30.03
C LYS A 153 1.59 4.94 31.30
N ASP A 154 0.60 4.05 31.25
CA ASP A 154 0.17 3.26 32.41
C ASP A 154 1.26 2.29 32.89
N TYR A 155 2.09 1.83 31.96
CA TYR A 155 3.19 0.90 32.23
C TYR A 155 4.56 1.59 32.38
N ASP A 156 4.61 2.94 32.34
CA ASP A 156 5.84 3.70 32.42
C ASP A 156 6.90 3.20 31.42
N ILE A 157 6.47 3.13 30.14
CA ILE A 157 7.30 2.69 29.01
C ILE A 157 7.61 3.90 28.16
N GLU A 158 8.89 4.18 27.97
CA GLU A 158 9.36 5.16 27.00
C GLU A 158 9.14 4.67 25.57
N VAL A 159 8.90 5.62 24.65
CA VAL A 159 8.73 5.30 23.23
C VAL A 159 10.04 4.79 22.65
N PRO A 160 10.12 3.57 22.10
CA PRO A 160 11.37 2.95 21.68
C PRO A 160 11.96 3.63 20.43
N ARG A 161 13.28 3.81 20.43
CA ARG A 161 14.04 4.40 19.34
C ARG A 161 14.91 3.36 18.63
N THR A 162 15.19 2.22 19.29
CA THR A 162 15.97 1.11 18.76
C THR A 162 15.19 -0.21 18.87
N LEU A 163 15.62 -1.23 18.12
CA LEU A 163 15.01 -2.57 18.19
C LEU A 163 15.22 -3.22 19.56
N ASP A 164 16.34 -2.94 20.24
CA ASP A 164 16.57 -3.45 21.59
C ASP A 164 15.65 -2.77 22.60
N GLU A 165 15.42 -1.45 22.48
CA GLU A 165 14.44 -0.73 23.30
C GLU A 165 13.01 -1.23 23.01
N LEU A 166 12.67 -1.47 21.72
CA LEU A 166 11.39 -2.07 21.38
C LEU A 166 11.21 -3.42 22.06
N LYS A 167 12.20 -4.31 21.96
CA LYS A 167 12.14 -5.62 22.62
C LYS A 167 11.96 -5.49 24.13
N SER A 168 12.69 -4.57 24.75
CA SER A 168 12.57 -4.29 26.20
C SER A 168 11.17 -3.77 26.56
N ALA A 169 10.59 -2.89 25.74
CA ALA A 169 9.23 -2.40 25.91
C ALA A 169 8.21 -3.54 25.79
N LEU A 170 8.36 -4.42 24.79
CA LEU A 170 7.49 -5.59 24.60
C LEU A 170 7.52 -6.54 25.81
N LEU A 171 8.69 -6.81 26.36
CA LEU A 171 8.86 -7.61 27.58
C LEU A 171 8.16 -6.95 28.79
N THR A 172 8.31 -5.64 28.93
CA THR A 172 7.65 -4.88 30.01
C THR A 172 6.13 -4.93 29.89
N VAL A 173 5.58 -4.80 28.67
CA VAL A 173 4.15 -4.97 28.41
C VAL A 173 3.68 -6.37 28.83
N LYS A 174 4.38 -7.41 28.39
CA LYS A 174 4.05 -8.80 28.75
C LYS A 174 4.01 -9.01 30.25
N GLU A 175 5.02 -8.52 30.98
CA GLU A 175 5.13 -8.67 32.43
C GLU A 175 4.03 -7.88 33.15
N LYS A 176 3.91 -6.57 32.89
CA LYS A 176 2.97 -5.68 33.61
C LYS A 176 1.52 -6.01 33.32
N SER A 177 1.19 -6.42 32.08
CA SER A 177 -0.16 -6.85 31.71
C SER A 177 -0.50 -8.28 32.16
N LYS A 178 0.47 -9.06 32.65
CA LYS A 178 0.31 -10.49 32.96
C LYS A 178 -0.24 -11.30 31.77
N GLY A 179 0.10 -10.87 30.55
CA GLY A 179 -0.34 -11.49 29.31
C GLY A 179 -1.77 -11.12 28.86
N GLU A 180 -2.41 -10.13 29.48
CA GLU A 180 -3.72 -9.64 29.05
C GLU A 180 -3.66 -8.69 27.85
N VAL A 181 -2.49 -8.09 27.58
CA VAL A 181 -2.20 -7.22 26.45
C VAL A 181 -1.21 -7.91 25.53
N VAL A 182 -1.47 -7.86 24.23
CA VAL A 182 -0.52 -8.33 23.22
C VAL A 182 0.59 -7.29 23.07
N PRO A 183 1.86 -7.65 23.31
CA PRO A 183 2.96 -6.70 23.19
C PRO A 183 3.13 -6.15 21.77
N LEU A 184 3.29 -7.02 20.77
CA LEU A 184 3.33 -6.69 19.36
C LEU A 184 2.28 -7.51 18.60
N TRP A 185 1.29 -6.83 18.05
CA TRP A 185 0.21 -7.49 17.33
C TRP A 185 0.43 -7.43 15.81
N ILE A 186 0.31 -8.57 15.14
CA ILE A 186 0.48 -8.71 13.69
C ILE A 186 -0.73 -9.45 13.10
N PRO A 187 -1.46 -8.87 12.13
CA PRO A 187 -2.60 -9.50 11.47
C PRO A 187 -2.16 -10.42 10.32
N GLY A 188 -1.45 -11.50 10.63
CA GLY A 188 -0.86 -12.37 9.61
C GLY A 188 -1.85 -13.26 8.85
N GLY A 189 -3.13 -13.27 9.25
CA GLY A 189 -4.20 -13.88 8.47
C GLY A 189 -4.55 -13.12 7.18
N ASP A 190 -4.09 -11.86 7.09
CA ASP A 190 -4.05 -11.08 5.85
C ASP A 190 -2.58 -11.05 5.42
N ASN A 191 -2.18 -11.94 4.52
CA ASN A 191 -0.79 -12.27 4.18
C ASN A 191 0.13 -11.05 3.97
N SER A 192 -0.42 -9.96 3.42
CA SER A 192 0.33 -8.73 3.16
C SER A 192 0.94 -8.09 4.42
N ASN A 193 0.32 -8.25 5.59
CA ASN A 193 0.81 -7.61 6.81
C ASN A 193 2.06 -8.27 7.41
N ILE A 194 2.28 -9.56 7.18
CA ILE A 194 3.57 -10.19 7.54
C ILE A 194 4.66 -9.63 6.63
N ALA A 195 4.41 -9.54 5.32
CA ALA A 195 5.37 -8.93 4.39
C ALA A 195 5.70 -7.49 4.79
N GLN A 196 4.70 -6.69 5.20
CA GLN A 196 4.91 -5.32 5.66
C GLN A 196 5.87 -5.23 6.84
N VAL A 197 5.74 -6.09 7.84
CA VAL A 197 6.66 -6.12 8.99
C VAL A 197 8.09 -6.42 8.54
N PHE A 198 8.26 -7.39 7.62
CA PHE A 198 9.59 -7.71 7.08
C PHE A 198 10.14 -6.58 6.21
N ASP A 199 9.30 -5.92 5.42
CA ASP A 199 9.67 -4.79 4.57
C ASP A 199 10.15 -3.60 5.40
N GLU A 200 9.40 -3.21 6.43
CA GLU A 200 9.74 -2.09 7.30
C GLU A 200 11.00 -2.36 8.12
N LEU A 201 11.14 -3.55 8.69
CA LEU A 201 12.32 -3.92 9.48
C LEU A 201 13.57 -4.18 8.63
N ALA A 202 13.42 -4.50 7.33
CA ALA A 202 14.56 -4.65 6.43
C ALA A 202 15.33 -3.33 6.25
N THR A 203 14.65 -2.21 6.27
CA THR A 203 15.28 -0.89 6.07
C THR A 203 16.34 -0.57 7.13
N PRO A 204 16.06 -0.58 8.44
CA PRO A 204 17.10 -0.34 9.44
C PRO A 204 18.21 -1.38 9.41
N LEU A 205 17.90 -2.65 9.09
CA LEU A 205 18.88 -3.74 9.10
C LEU A 205 19.82 -3.77 7.90
N LEU A 206 19.34 -3.32 6.72
CA LEU A 206 20.06 -3.56 5.45
C LEU A 206 20.36 -2.28 4.68
N ILE A 207 19.72 -1.16 5.01
CA ILE A 207 19.77 0.06 4.21
C ILE A 207 20.33 1.27 4.99
N THR A 208 19.80 1.53 6.20
CA THR A 208 20.11 2.76 6.94
C THR A 208 21.16 2.57 8.05
N ASP A 209 21.41 1.33 8.49
CA ASP A 209 22.53 1.04 9.42
C ASP A 209 23.85 1.49 8.76
N PRO A 210 24.64 2.41 9.38
CA PRO A 210 25.89 2.88 8.79
C PRO A 210 26.92 1.79 8.48
N LYS A 211 26.83 0.63 9.13
CA LYS A 211 27.72 -0.52 8.92
C LYS A 211 27.19 -1.50 7.85
N HIS A 212 25.90 -1.45 7.53
CA HIS A 212 25.21 -2.43 6.71
C HIS A 212 24.32 -1.75 5.66
N GLN A 213 24.94 -1.12 4.65
CA GLN A 213 24.26 -0.39 3.57
C GLN A 213 24.30 -1.21 2.28
N TYR A 214 23.42 -2.21 2.17
CA TYR A 214 23.42 -3.18 1.07
C TYR A 214 22.53 -2.81 -0.12
N GLY A 215 22.05 -1.57 -0.21
CA GLY A 215 21.13 -1.14 -1.27
C GLY A 215 21.67 -1.40 -2.68
N LYS A 216 22.97 -1.12 -2.93
CA LYS A 216 23.61 -1.35 -4.24
C LYS A 216 23.73 -2.84 -4.58
N GLU A 217 24.10 -3.67 -3.61
CA GLU A 217 24.22 -5.12 -3.75
C GLU A 217 22.87 -5.76 -4.05
N LEU A 218 21.81 -5.27 -3.39
CA LEU A 218 20.45 -5.69 -3.68
C LEU A 218 20.02 -5.30 -5.11
N GLU A 219 20.23 -4.05 -5.51
CA GLU A 219 19.87 -3.58 -6.85
C GLU A 219 20.62 -4.33 -7.97
N ASN A 220 21.91 -4.58 -7.80
CA ASN A 220 22.73 -5.26 -8.83
C ASN A 220 22.67 -6.80 -8.74
N GLY A 221 22.16 -7.37 -7.65
CA GLY A 221 22.01 -8.81 -7.44
C GLY A 221 23.23 -9.53 -6.89
N SER A 222 24.18 -8.79 -6.31
CA SER A 222 25.36 -9.36 -5.63
C SER A 222 25.18 -9.51 -4.13
N PHE A 223 23.98 -9.22 -3.59
CA PHE A 223 23.68 -9.27 -2.16
C PHE A 223 23.88 -10.67 -1.58
N ASP A 224 24.63 -10.76 -0.51
CA ASP A 224 24.74 -11.99 0.29
C ASP A 224 23.52 -12.10 1.22
N TRP A 225 22.61 -13.01 0.87
CA TRP A 225 21.35 -13.20 1.60
C TRP A 225 21.52 -13.70 3.04
N SER A 226 22.72 -14.11 3.45
CA SER A 226 22.99 -14.39 4.86
C SER A 226 22.78 -13.15 5.74
N HIS A 227 22.95 -11.94 5.20
CA HIS A 227 22.68 -10.68 5.88
C HIS A 227 21.18 -10.43 6.14
N TYR A 228 20.28 -11.14 5.49
CA TYR A 228 18.84 -11.10 5.77
C TYR A 228 18.44 -11.97 6.97
N THR A 229 19.30 -12.93 7.36
CA THR A 229 19.02 -13.88 8.45
C THR A 229 18.77 -13.19 9.81
N PRO A 230 19.48 -12.12 10.22
CA PRO A 230 19.21 -11.44 11.49
C PRO A 230 17.77 -10.93 11.63
N LEU A 231 17.14 -10.47 10.53
CA LEU A 231 15.73 -10.08 10.54
C LEU A 231 14.81 -11.25 10.88
N ALA A 232 15.03 -12.38 10.22
CA ALA A 232 14.26 -13.61 10.49
C ALA A 232 14.50 -14.13 11.92
N GLN A 233 15.73 -14.01 12.43
CA GLN A 233 16.08 -14.35 13.82
C GLN A 233 15.33 -13.47 14.81
N PHE A 234 15.30 -12.15 14.58
CA PHE A 234 14.57 -11.22 15.43
C PHE A 234 13.07 -11.58 15.50
N MET A 235 12.43 -11.81 14.36
CA MET A 235 11.02 -12.19 14.31
C MET A 235 10.74 -13.52 15.01
N LYS A 236 11.62 -14.52 14.81
CA LYS A 236 11.53 -15.79 15.52
C LYS A 236 11.68 -15.62 17.03
N GLU A 237 12.62 -14.80 17.47
CA GLU A 237 12.86 -14.53 18.89
C GLU A 237 11.64 -13.86 19.55
N LEU A 238 11.00 -12.88 18.90
CA LEU A 238 9.77 -12.27 19.39
C LEU A 238 8.67 -13.32 19.58
N LYS A 239 8.54 -14.25 18.65
CA LYS A 239 7.58 -15.34 18.75
C LYS A 239 7.92 -16.31 19.89
N ASP A 240 9.16 -16.78 19.96
CA ASP A 240 9.61 -17.76 20.96
C ASP A 240 9.49 -17.22 22.39
N GLN A 241 9.54 -15.90 22.56
CA GLN A 241 9.33 -15.21 23.84
C GLN A 241 7.86 -14.83 24.09
N ASP A 242 6.89 -15.32 23.30
CA ASP A 242 5.47 -14.96 23.38
C ASP A 242 5.21 -13.44 23.38
N LEU A 243 5.94 -12.69 22.58
CA LEU A 243 5.78 -11.24 22.41
C LEU A 243 4.83 -10.89 21.27
N LEU A 244 4.47 -11.87 20.44
CA LEU A 244 3.47 -11.74 19.37
C LEU A 244 2.11 -12.28 19.83
N ASN A 245 1.05 -11.88 19.13
CA ASN A 245 -0.27 -12.47 19.33
C ASN A 245 -0.27 -13.98 19.02
N LYS A 246 -1.00 -14.76 19.81
CA LYS A 246 -1.07 -16.24 19.66
C LYS A 246 -1.66 -16.65 18.31
N ASP A 247 -2.57 -15.86 17.79
CA ASP A 247 -3.26 -16.04 16.51
C ASP A 247 -2.56 -15.31 15.34
N VAL A 248 -1.27 -15.03 15.47
CA VAL A 248 -0.47 -14.27 14.49
C VAL A 248 -0.65 -14.72 13.03
N LEU A 249 -0.93 -15.99 12.78
CA LEU A 249 -1.12 -16.54 11.44
C LEU A 249 -2.58 -16.40 10.91
N THR A 250 -3.53 -16.06 11.79
CA THR A 250 -4.97 -16.05 11.45
C THR A 250 -5.67 -14.75 11.79
N ALA A 251 -5.04 -13.90 12.61
CA ALA A 251 -5.56 -12.58 12.96
C ALA A 251 -5.79 -11.71 11.72
N LYS A 252 -6.91 -10.98 11.70
CA LYS A 252 -7.33 -10.15 10.57
C LYS A 252 -7.12 -8.67 10.86
N LEU A 253 -6.69 -7.91 9.86
CA LEU A 253 -6.47 -6.46 9.95
C LEU A 253 -7.71 -5.73 10.51
N SER A 254 -8.89 -6.14 10.11
CA SER A 254 -10.17 -5.56 10.57
C SER A 254 -10.41 -5.64 12.08
N GLN A 255 -9.64 -6.45 12.82
CA GLN A 255 -9.73 -6.55 14.28
C GLN A 255 -8.92 -5.45 15.02
N ALA A 256 -7.94 -4.85 14.32
CA ALA A 256 -6.99 -3.91 14.94
C ALA A 256 -7.65 -2.72 15.64
N PRO A 257 -8.63 -2.00 15.04
CA PRO A 257 -9.23 -0.84 15.68
C PRO A 257 -9.96 -1.18 16.99
N GLU A 258 -10.71 -2.28 17.00
CA GLU A 258 -11.42 -2.73 18.20
C GLU A 258 -10.46 -3.16 19.32
N LEU A 259 -9.46 -3.98 19.00
CA LEU A 259 -8.46 -4.41 19.97
C LEU A 259 -7.63 -3.25 20.51
N MET A 260 -7.30 -2.27 19.68
CA MET A 260 -6.61 -1.05 20.09
C MET A 260 -7.50 -0.20 21.03
N ALA A 261 -8.77 0.01 20.66
CA ALA A 261 -9.76 0.75 21.47
C ALA A 261 -10.01 0.11 22.85
N GLN A 262 -9.88 -1.22 22.95
CA GLN A 262 -10.00 -1.99 24.18
C GLN A 262 -8.69 -2.09 25.00
N ASN A 263 -7.61 -1.40 24.60
CA ASN A 263 -6.27 -1.53 25.20
C ASN A 263 -5.73 -2.97 25.20
N LYS A 264 -6.00 -3.75 24.16
CA LYS A 264 -5.50 -5.13 24.00
C LYS A 264 -4.23 -5.26 23.19
N ILE A 265 -3.79 -4.20 22.53
CA ILE A 265 -2.58 -4.11 21.71
C ILE A 265 -1.71 -2.97 22.25
N ALA A 266 -0.41 -3.23 22.48
CA ALA A 266 0.55 -2.19 22.84
C ALA A 266 1.23 -1.60 21.60
N PHE A 267 1.77 -2.46 20.72
CA PHE A 267 2.45 -2.05 19.49
C PHE A 267 1.96 -2.84 18.27
N THR A 268 2.02 -2.22 17.10
CA THR A 268 1.74 -2.88 15.82
C THR A 268 2.37 -2.08 14.66
N PHE A 269 2.67 -2.74 13.54
CA PHE A 269 3.05 -2.09 12.28
C PHE A 269 1.84 -1.74 11.40
N VAL A 270 0.63 -1.83 11.94
CA VAL A 270 -0.57 -1.32 11.27
C VAL A 270 -0.63 0.19 11.45
N GLY A 271 -0.67 0.92 10.34
CA GLY A 271 -0.74 2.39 10.30
C GLY A 271 -2.07 2.90 9.72
N GLY A 272 -2.02 4.05 9.08
CA GLY A 272 -3.13 4.65 8.34
C GLY A 272 -4.36 4.94 9.22
N SER A 273 -5.49 4.30 8.95
CA SER A 273 -6.75 4.56 9.63
C SER A 273 -6.86 4.00 11.07
N LEU A 274 -5.88 3.26 11.57
CA LEU A 274 -5.96 2.60 12.88
C LEU A 274 -6.34 3.56 14.03
N GLY A 275 -5.65 4.70 14.14
CA GLY A 275 -5.91 5.68 15.19
C GLY A 275 -7.30 6.33 15.09
N PRO A 276 -7.68 6.88 13.93
CA PRO A 276 -9.03 7.37 13.71
C PRO A 276 -10.12 6.36 14.06
N GLU A 277 -10.05 5.15 13.50
CA GLU A 277 -11.05 4.10 13.73
C GLU A 277 -11.12 3.64 15.20
N ALA A 278 -9.97 3.48 15.86
CA ALA A 278 -9.95 3.15 17.28
C ALA A 278 -10.57 4.28 18.12
N SER A 279 -10.34 5.54 17.73
CA SER A 279 -10.90 6.72 18.44
C SER A 279 -12.40 6.87 18.25
N GLU A 280 -12.96 6.43 17.11
CA GLU A 280 -14.41 6.36 16.91
C GLU A 280 -15.06 5.37 17.88
N LEU A 281 -14.38 4.24 18.16
CA LEU A 281 -14.85 3.22 19.10
C LEU A 281 -14.64 3.62 20.57
N ASN A 282 -13.56 4.33 20.86
CA ASN A 282 -13.21 4.79 22.21
C ASN A 282 -12.49 6.15 22.16
N GLN A 283 -13.23 7.23 22.45
CA GLN A 283 -12.69 8.59 22.40
C GLN A 283 -11.52 8.86 23.38
N SER A 284 -11.32 8.01 24.38
CA SER A 284 -10.21 8.15 25.32
C SER A 284 -8.90 7.51 24.85
N ILE A 285 -8.97 6.68 23.80
CA ILE A 285 -7.78 6.02 23.27
C ILE A 285 -6.86 7.03 22.56
N LYS A 286 -5.58 6.89 22.74
CA LYS A 286 -4.56 7.65 22.02
C LYS A 286 -3.61 6.68 21.32
N VAL A 287 -3.67 6.66 20.00
CA VAL A 287 -2.77 5.88 19.16
C VAL A 287 -1.70 6.80 18.63
N GLY A 288 -0.45 6.50 18.93
CA GLY A 288 0.72 7.20 18.38
C GLY A 288 1.33 6.42 17.22
N THR A 289 2.19 7.10 16.49
CA THR A 289 3.05 6.49 15.47
C THR A 289 4.45 7.10 15.53
N ILE A 290 5.46 6.30 15.29
CA ILE A 290 6.88 6.71 15.26
C ILE A 290 7.57 6.10 14.05
N PRO A 291 8.68 6.69 13.59
CA PRO A 291 9.54 6.04 12.61
C PRO A 291 9.93 4.63 13.05
N VAL A 292 10.26 3.77 12.10
CA VAL A 292 10.78 2.42 12.43
C VAL A 292 12.01 2.56 13.29
N PRO A 293 12.08 1.86 14.45
CA PRO A 293 13.23 1.92 15.33
C PRO A 293 14.54 1.54 14.63
N ALA A 294 15.62 2.26 14.92
CA ALA A 294 16.96 1.97 14.41
C ALA A 294 17.54 0.69 15.04
N ILE A 295 18.69 0.22 14.55
CA ILE A 295 19.36 -0.97 15.12
C ILE A 295 20.10 -0.59 16.40
N HIS A 296 20.90 0.49 16.36
CA HIS A 296 21.76 0.90 17.46
C HIS A 296 21.39 2.27 18.00
N GLU A 297 21.75 2.52 19.25
CA GLU A 297 21.64 3.86 19.83
C GLU A 297 22.52 4.84 19.05
N GLY A 298 21.93 5.98 18.66
CA GLY A 298 22.58 7.01 17.87
C GLY A 298 22.44 6.85 16.35
N ASP A 299 21.92 5.72 15.86
CA ASP A 299 21.56 5.58 14.45
C ASP A 299 20.27 6.35 14.12
N GLU A 300 20.13 6.75 12.87
CA GLU A 300 18.94 7.44 12.40
C GLU A 300 17.78 6.46 12.24
N GLN A 301 16.63 6.79 12.82
CA GLN A 301 15.35 6.13 12.51
C GLN A 301 14.91 6.57 11.11
N SER A 302 14.00 5.82 10.51
CA SER A 302 13.40 6.17 9.23
C SER A 302 11.90 5.91 9.20
N TRP A 303 11.14 6.80 8.57
CA TRP A 303 9.84 6.45 8.06
C TRP A 303 10.01 5.54 6.86
N ILE A 304 9.11 4.59 6.68
CA ILE A 304 9.03 3.77 5.47
C ILE A 304 7.84 4.27 4.68
N GLY A 305 8.03 4.56 3.41
CA GLY A 305 6.91 5.11 2.66
C GLY A 305 7.20 5.46 1.23
N GLY A 306 6.43 6.39 0.78
CA GLY A 306 6.32 6.78 -0.61
C GLY A 306 4.85 7.00 -0.94
N GLU A 307 4.47 6.76 -2.17
CA GLU A 307 3.07 6.75 -2.56
C GLU A 307 2.35 5.53 -2.01
N ARG A 308 1.22 5.74 -1.35
CA ARG A 308 0.34 4.65 -0.92
C ARG A 308 -0.72 4.36 -1.97
N PHE A 309 -1.40 5.41 -2.41
CA PHE A 309 -2.39 5.36 -3.48
C PHE A 309 -1.98 6.29 -4.60
N THR A 310 -2.24 5.86 -5.83
CA THR A 310 -1.90 6.64 -7.02
C THR A 310 -3.06 6.66 -8.02
N VAL A 311 -2.97 7.56 -8.99
CA VAL A 311 -3.80 7.51 -10.20
C VAL A 311 -2.89 7.66 -11.40
N ALA A 312 -2.76 6.59 -12.18
CA ALA A 312 -2.15 6.57 -13.50
C ALA A 312 -3.22 6.64 -14.59
N ALA A 313 -2.88 7.22 -15.71
CA ALA A 313 -3.73 7.18 -16.91
C ALA A 313 -3.22 6.09 -17.87
N TRP A 314 -4.11 5.26 -18.40
CA TRP A 314 -3.76 4.32 -19.46
C TRP A 314 -3.37 5.04 -20.73
N LYS A 315 -2.18 4.75 -21.28
CA LYS A 315 -1.65 5.46 -22.46
C LYS A 315 -2.51 5.31 -23.71
N ASP A 316 -3.21 4.17 -23.85
CA ASP A 316 -4.04 3.83 -25.01
C ASP A 316 -5.54 4.05 -24.74
N SER A 317 -5.89 4.76 -23.64
CA SER A 317 -7.26 5.15 -23.34
C SER A 317 -7.84 6.05 -24.43
N LYS A 318 -9.08 5.78 -24.84
CA LYS A 318 -9.83 6.65 -25.75
C LYS A 318 -10.21 7.99 -25.12
N HIS A 319 -10.13 8.06 -23.80
CA HIS A 319 -10.47 9.22 -22.96
C HIS A 319 -9.25 9.78 -22.23
N LEU A 320 -8.04 9.62 -22.81
CA LEU A 320 -6.78 10.03 -22.16
C LEU A 320 -6.77 11.53 -21.78
N LYS A 321 -7.41 12.37 -22.58
CA LYS A 321 -7.52 13.81 -22.29
C LYS A 321 -8.35 14.05 -21.03
N GLU A 322 -9.51 13.43 -20.94
CA GLU A 322 -10.42 13.52 -19.79
C GLU A 322 -9.80 12.86 -18.54
N ALA A 323 -9.05 11.77 -18.71
CA ALA A 323 -8.28 11.15 -17.64
C ALA A 323 -7.22 12.10 -17.05
N LYS A 324 -6.48 12.80 -17.90
CA LYS A 324 -5.53 13.84 -17.47
C LYS A 324 -6.23 15.03 -16.80
N GLN A 325 -7.41 15.45 -17.27
CA GLN A 325 -8.20 16.48 -16.59
C GLN A 325 -8.61 16.07 -15.17
N PHE A 326 -8.97 14.81 -14.98
CA PHE A 326 -9.27 14.31 -13.64
C PHE A 326 -8.03 14.29 -12.75
N ILE A 327 -6.87 13.88 -13.26
CA ILE A 327 -5.61 13.93 -12.51
C ILE A 327 -5.24 15.36 -12.12
N ASP A 328 -5.38 16.35 -13.02
CA ASP A 328 -5.17 17.76 -12.69
C ASP A 328 -6.15 18.24 -11.60
N PHE A 329 -7.39 17.78 -11.65
CA PHE A 329 -8.36 18.10 -10.63
C PHE A 329 -7.99 17.55 -9.26
N LEU A 330 -7.51 16.29 -9.20
CA LEU A 330 -7.00 15.68 -7.97
C LEU A 330 -5.82 16.46 -7.38
N ALA A 331 -5.00 17.07 -8.21
CA ALA A 331 -3.82 17.84 -7.82
C ALA A 331 -4.13 19.27 -7.35
N LYS A 332 -5.38 19.75 -7.44
CA LYS A 332 -5.77 21.02 -6.82
C LYS A 332 -5.51 20.96 -5.30
N PRO A 333 -4.93 22.00 -4.69
CA PRO A 333 -4.55 21.97 -3.27
C PRO A 333 -5.67 21.50 -2.33
N GLU A 334 -6.88 21.98 -2.54
CA GLU A 334 -8.05 21.62 -1.72
C GLU A 334 -8.46 20.14 -1.85
N ASN A 335 -8.25 19.53 -3.01
CA ASN A 335 -8.55 18.13 -3.26
C ASN A 335 -7.43 17.22 -2.75
N ALA A 336 -6.17 17.61 -2.97
CA ALA A 336 -5.02 16.90 -2.43
C ALA A 336 -5.03 16.90 -0.91
N GLU A 337 -5.37 18.03 -0.25
CA GLU A 337 -5.55 18.14 1.20
C GLU A 337 -6.65 17.20 1.70
N LYS A 338 -7.86 17.27 1.10
CA LYS A 338 -9.00 16.43 1.46
C LYS A 338 -8.68 14.92 1.39
N ILE A 339 -7.98 14.50 0.33
CA ILE A 339 -7.59 13.09 0.18
C ILE A 339 -6.54 12.70 1.22
N ALA A 340 -5.53 13.53 1.43
CA ALA A 340 -4.48 13.28 2.42
C ALA A 340 -5.07 13.17 3.85
N GLU A 341 -5.96 14.08 4.23
CA GLU A 341 -6.68 14.02 5.51
C GLU A 341 -7.53 12.76 5.63
N GLY A 342 -8.33 12.44 4.61
CA GLY A 342 -9.21 11.28 4.61
C GLY A 342 -8.47 9.94 4.60
N THR A 343 -7.23 9.92 4.12
CA THR A 343 -6.35 8.74 4.15
C THR A 343 -5.41 8.73 5.36
N SER A 344 -5.54 9.69 6.28
CA SER A 344 -4.66 9.87 7.45
C SER A 344 -3.16 9.89 7.10
N SER A 345 -2.85 10.44 5.95
CA SER A 345 -1.50 10.52 5.37
C SER A 345 -1.12 11.97 5.11
N GLU A 346 0.10 12.23 4.69
CA GLU A 346 0.51 13.54 4.22
C GLU A 346 0.16 13.73 2.74
N ALA A 347 0.08 14.99 2.31
CA ALA A 347 -0.05 15.30 0.90
C ALA A 347 1.26 15.01 0.16
N ALA A 348 1.16 14.52 -1.07
CA ALA A 348 2.31 14.25 -1.93
C ALA A 348 2.88 15.50 -2.63
N LEU A 349 2.21 16.65 -2.46
CA LEU A 349 2.60 17.93 -3.05
C LEU A 349 3.17 18.86 -1.97
N THR A 350 4.37 19.38 -2.17
CA THR A 350 5.15 20.15 -1.18
C THR A 350 4.47 21.42 -0.67
N HIS A 351 3.54 21.99 -1.43
CA HIS A 351 2.80 23.21 -1.06
C HIS A 351 1.46 22.95 -0.37
N VAL A 352 1.06 21.68 -0.23
CA VAL A 352 -0.19 21.27 0.43
C VAL A 352 0.13 20.73 1.81
N LYS A 353 -0.52 21.28 2.83
CA LYS A 353 -0.40 20.82 4.23
C LYS A 353 -1.73 20.26 4.68
N ALA A 354 -1.79 18.93 4.81
CA ALA A 354 -2.93 18.25 5.38
C ALA A 354 -2.78 18.09 6.90
N ARG A 355 -3.86 18.20 7.63
CA ARG A 355 -3.91 17.92 9.05
C ARG A 355 -4.77 16.70 9.31
N ASN A 356 -4.17 15.69 9.90
CA ASN A 356 -4.83 14.42 10.18
C ASN A 356 -4.58 13.97 11.63
N TYR A 357 -5.08 12.82 11.99
CA TYR A 357 -4.96 12.25 13.32
C TYR A 357 -3.50 12.18 13.82
N TYR A 358 -2.55 11.89 12.94
CA TYR A 358 -1.14 11.67 13.29
C TYR A 358 -0.25 12.91 13.14
N SER A 359 -0.78 14.05 12.73
CA SER A 359 0.03 15.26 12.44
C SER A 359 0.96 15.67 13.57
N THR A 360 0.51 15.54 14.84
CA THR A 360 1.36 15.86 16.00
C THR A 360 2.61 14.96 16.07
N PHE A 361 2.48 13.70 15.69
CA PHE A 361 3.61 12.76 15.65
C PHE A 361 4.50 13.05 14.43
N TYR A 362 3.93 13.30 13.26
CA TYR A 362 4.69 13.67 12.07
C TYR A 362 5.49 14.96 12.29
N ASP A 363 4.92 15.96 12.96
CA ASP A 363 5.62 17.20 13.32
C ASP A 363 6.81 16.95 14.26
N GLN A 364 6.70 16.00 15.22
CA GLN A 364 7.81 15.63 16.11
C GLN A 364 9.00 15.00 15.38
N TYR A 365 8.73 14.30 14.29
CA TYR A 365 9.71 13.59 13.48
C TYR A 365 9.86 14.18 12.08
N GLU A 366 9.63 15.50 11.93
CA GLU A 366 9.69 16.21 10.64
C GLU A 366 11.04 16.05 9.94
N GLN A 367 12.12 15.96 10.70
CA GLN A 367 13.50 15.85 10.18
C GLN A 367 13.89 14.40 9.84
N VAL A 368 13.06 13.41 10.20
CA VAL A 368 13.35 12.01 9.93
C VAL A 368 13.03 11.69 8.47
N LYS A 369 14.00 11.09 7.79
CA LYS A 369 13.87 10.73 6.38
C LYS A 369 12.78 9.70 6.15
N ILE A 370 12.18 9.78 4.97
CA ILE A 370 11.31 8.74 4.44
C ILE A 370 12.15 7.89 3.50
N GLU A 371 12.33 6.63 3.85
CA GLU A 371 12.96 5.63 2.98
C GLU A 371 11.88 4.91 2.18
N PRO A 372 12.13 4.56 0.91
CA PRO A 372 11.17 3.83 0.11
C PRO A 372 10.92 2.44 0.70
N TYR A 373 9.74 1.89 0.46
CA TYR A 373 9.45 0.49 0.77
C TYR A 373 10.52 -0.42 0.20
N PHE A 374 11.05 -1.32 1.02
CA PHE A 374 12.19 -2.16 0.69
C PHE A 374 11.94 -3.01 -0.56
N ASP A 375 10.77 -3.62 -0.68
CA ASP A 375 10.41 -4.44 -1.82
C ASP A 375 10.30 -3.65 -3.12
N ARG A 376 9.76 -2.42 -3.08
CA ARG A 376 9.55 -1.61 -4.28
C ARG A 376 10.84 -1.03 -4.86
N LYS A 377 11.83 -0.81 -4.02
CA LYS A 377 13.10 -0.20 -4.42
C LYS A 377 14.18 -1.25 -4.72
N TYR A 378 14.29 -2.28 -3.90
CA TYR A 378 15.45 -3.17 -3.89
C TYR A 378 15.14 -4.58 -4.39
N LEU A 379 13.87 -4.95 -4.50
CA LEU A 379 13.48 -6.30 -4.87
C LEU A 379 12.73 -6.35 -6.22
N PRO A 380 12.84 -7.43 -6.99
CA PRO A 380 12.04 -7.60 -8.19
C PRO A 380 10.55 -7.80 -7.85
N SER A 381 9.67 -7.44 -8.80
CA SER A 381 8.23 -7.64 -8.65
C SER A 381 7.89 -9.10 -8.31
N GLY A 382 7.03 -9.29 -7.31
CA GLY A 382 6.63 -10.61 -6.80
C GLY A 382 7.29 -10.99 -5.47
N MET A 383 8.35 -10.30 -5.05
CA MET A 383 9.02 -10.61 -3.78
C MET A 383 8.18 -10.29 -2.54
N TRP A 384 7.20 -9.39 -2.64
CA TRP A 384 6.24 -9.18 -1.54
C TRP A 384 5.52 -10.47 -1.14
N ALA A 385 5.03 -11.24 -2.11
CA ALA A 385 4.38 -12.52 -1.84
C ALA A 385 5.35 -13.55 -1.25
N VAL A 386 6.63 -13.50 -1.65
CA VAL A 386 7.68 -14.37 -1.09
C VAL A 386 7.95 -14.01 0.37
N MET A 387 8.09 -12.72 0.72
CA MET A 387 8.22 -12.27 2.12
C MET A 387 7.02 -12.70 2.96
N ALA A 388 5.79 -12.54 2.45
CA ALA A 388 4.59 -12.98 3.14
C ALA A 388 4.62 -14.49 3.44
N THR A 389 4.88 -15.30 2.41
CA THR A 389 4.87 -16.77 2.56
C THR A 389 5.99 -17.27 3.47
N THR A 390 7.22 -16.80 3.26
CA THR A 390 8.37 -17.23 4.07
C THR A 390 8.26 -16.73 5.51
N GLY A 391 7.71 -15.53 5.72
CA GLY A 391 7.41 -15.03 7.05
C GLY A 391 6.35 -15.87 7.78
N GLN A 392 5.29 -16.28 7.09
CA GLN A 392 4.29 -17.21 7.65
C GLN A 392 4.92 -18.57 8.01
N GLU A 393 5.72 -19.14 7.11
CA GLU A 393 6.42 -20.41 7.36
C GLU A 393 7.36 -20.32 8.58
N LEU A 394 8.07 -19.20 8.73
CA LEU A 394 8.93 -18.94 9.89
C LEU A 394 8.10 -18.87 11.18
N LEU A 395 7.04 -18.06 11.18
CA LEU A 395 6.16 -17.91 12.33
C LEU A 395 5.34 -19.18 12.64
N ALA A 396 5.09 -20.04 11.65
CA ALA A 396 4.55 -21.38 11.84
C ALA A 396 5.57 -22.36 12.43
N GLY A 397 6.86 -22.03 12.42
CA GLY A 397 7.95 -22.92 12.83
C GLY A 397 8.29 -24.01 11.79
N SER A 398 7.84 -23.83 10.54
CA SER A 398 8.06 -24.78 9.45
C SER A 398 9.44 -24.65 8.81
N ILE A 399 10.08 -23.48 8.96
CA ILE A 399 11.43 -23.19 8.46
C ILE A 399 12.26 -22.46 9.51
N THR A 400 13.58 -22.56 9.37
CA THR A 400 14.54 -21.78 10.20
C THR A 400 14.80 -20.40 9.58
N PRO A 401 15.39 -19.44 10.35
CA PRO A 401 15.82 -18.15 9.81
C PRO A 401 16.74 -18.26 8.59
N GLU A 402 17.68 -19.21 8.60
CA GLU A 402 18.62 -19.47 7.49
C GLU A 402 17.88 -20.00 6.27
N GLN A 403 16.89 -20.87 6.47
CA GLN A 403 16.05 -21.39 5.37
C GLN A 403 15.18 -20.28 4.77
N LEU A 404 14.68 -19.33 5.58
CA LEU A 404 13.96 -18.17 5.07
C LEU A 404 14.86 -17.36 4.13
N SER A 405 16.06 -16.97 4.59
CA SER A 405 17.00 -16.18 3.79
C SER A 405 17.36 -16.91 2.48
N LYS A 406 17.55 -18.21 2.52
CA LYS A 406 17.82 -19.03 1.34
C LYS A 406 16.64 -19.04 0.36
N LYS A 407 15.40 -19.19 0.84
CA LYS A 407 14.20 -19.11 -0.02
C LYS A 407 14.06 -17.74 -0.66
N MET A 408 14.32 -16.66 0.09
CA MET A 408 14.33 -15.30 -0.43
C MET A 408 15.35 -15.15 -1.55
N GLU A 409 16.57 -15.68 -1.38
CA GLU A 409 17.62 -15.69 -2.41
C GLU A 409 17.20 -16.43 -3.68
N GLU A 410 16.66 -17.65 -3.54
CA GLU A 410 16.24 -18.50 -4.66
C GLU A 410 15.16 -17.80 -5.49
N GLU A 411 14.14 -17.23 -4.83
CA GLU A 411 13.06 -16.53 -5.49
C GLU A 411 13.49 -15.18 -6.08
N TYR A 412 14.35 -14.43 -5.39
CA TYR A 412 14.94 -13.21 -5.93
C TYR A 412 15.67 -13.49 -7.26
N LYS A 413 16.54 -14.52 -7.28
CA LYS A 413 17.27 -14.91 -8.49
C LYS A 413 16.35 -15.38 -9.61
N ARG A 414 15.25 -16.04 -9.27
CA ARG A 414 14.23 -16.49 -10.23
C ARG A 414 13.48 -15.32 -10.85
N LEU A 415 12.99 -14.40 -10.01
CA LEU A 415 12.18 -13.25 -10.44
C LEU A 415 12.99 -12.18 -11.17
N LYS A 416 14.26 -12.00 -10.83
CA LYS A 416 15.16 -11.04 -11.51
C LYS A 416 15.52 -11.45 -12.95
N LYS A 417 15.33 -12.71 -13.34
CA LYS A 417 15.56 -13.21 -14.70
C LYS A 417 14.36 -13.04 -15.62
N GLN A 418 13.20 -12.70 -15.07
CA GLN A 418 11.97 -12.45 -15.83
C GLN A 418 11.86 -10.98 -16.23
#